data_342859e6ce1d432da8c72b77a3ae3779
#
_entry.id   342859e6ce1d432da8c72b77a3ae3779
#
_cell.length_a   1.000
_cell.length_b   1.000
_cell.length_c   1.000
_cell.angle_alpha   90.00
_cell.angle_beta   90.00
_cell.angle_gamma   90.00
#
_symmetry.space_group_name_H-M   'P 1'
#
loop_
_entity.id
_entity.type
_entity.pdbx_description
1 polymer ?
#
loop_
_entity_poly.entity_id
_entity_poly.type
_entity_poly.pdbx_seq_one_letter_code
_entity_poly.pdbx_strand_id
1 'polypeptide(L)'
;MPDYFTDLTATETLNCTAEEANVLIHALIGDEKPEEIDGGAGLRATHSDSLVSVEYDRKSADIYIYGEDHVDIDQVPEGFLKAVGALLEKRGKDYLEFGYANTCSKHCPDSHDGGRFRIDNHGRVIEPKVMWPKPSKSRRRV
;
A
#
# COMPACT_ATOMS: atom_id res chain seq x y z
N MET A 1 7.35 -3.85 18.94
CA MET A 1 6.29 -4.29 18.08
C MET A 1 6.66 -4.14 16.65
N PRO A 2 6.64 -5.18 15.92
CA PRO A 2 7.04 -5.03 14.53
C PRO A 2 5.97 -4.30 13.74
N ASP A 3 6.41 -3.58 12.79
CA ASP A 3 5.53 -2.85 11.89
C ASP A 3 5.32 -3.62 10.60
N TYR A 4 5.28 -4.94 10.74
CA TYR A 4 5.11 -5.80 9.58
C TYR A 4 3.66 -6.19 9.42
N PHE A 5 3.24 -6.22 8.19
CA PHE A 5 1.91 -6.70 7.84
C PHE A 5 2.06 -7.98 7.06
N THR A 6 1.20 -8.93 7.32
CA THR A 6 1.24 -10.17 6.57
C THR A 6 0.74 -9.95 5.15
N ASP A 7 -0.33 -9.22 5.05
CA ASP A 7 -0.90 -8.86 3.74
C ASP A 7 -1.23 -7.39 3.74
N LEU A 8 -1.03 -6.76 2.62
CA LEU A 8 -1.37 -5.37 2.42
C LEU A 8 -2.07 -5.26 1.08
N THR A 9 -3.25 -4.66 1.06
CA THR A 9 -4.04 -4.59 -0.16
C THR A 9 -4.70 -3.22 -0.25
N ALA A 10 -4.50 -2.55 -1.37
CA ALA A 10 -5.25 -1.33 -1.64
C ALA A 10 -6.69 -1.70 -1.91
N THR A 11 -7.61 -0.86 -1.45
CA THR A 11 -9.02 -1.13 -1.62
C THR A 11 -9.50 -0.87 -3.03
N GLU A 12 -8.69 -0.17 -3.82
CA GLU A 12 -9.05 0.08 -5.21
C GLU A 12 -7.78 0.23 -6.03
N THR A 13 -7.92 0.11 -7.32
CA THR A 13 -6.83 0.40 -8.23
C THR A 13 -6.90 1.88 -8.61
N LEU A 14 -5.79 2.39 -9.12
CA LEU A 14 -5.75 3.76 -9.61
C LEU A 14 -5.53 3.71 -11.12
N ASN A 15 -6.36 4.44 -11.83
CA ASN A 15 -6.18 4.59 -13.26
C ASN A 15 -4.94 5.45 -13.52
N CYS A 16 -4.06 5.00 -14.39
CA CYS A 16 -2.88 5.79 -14.71
C CYS A 16 -2.36 5.42 -16.09
N THR A 17 -1.62 6.35 -16.67
CA THR A 17 -0.98 6.10 -17.95
C THR A 17 0.28 5.27 -17.75
N ALA A 18 0.82 4.75 -18.85
CA ALA A 18 2.06 3.99 -18.79
C ALA A 18 3.19 4.85 -18.24
N GLU A 19 3.22 6.12 -18.59
CA GLU A 19 4.25 7.01 -18.09
C GLU A 19 4.14 7.22 -16.58
N GLU A 20 2.91 7.40 -16.12
CA GLU A 20 2.67 7.55 -14.68
C GLU A 20 3.06 6.28 -13.93
N ALA A 21 2.75 5.13 -14.52
CA ALA A 21 3.12 3.86 -13.92
C ALA A 21 4.65 3.74 -13.82
N ASN A 22 5.35 4.16 -14.87
CA ASN A 22 6.81 4.10 -14.84
C ASN A 22 7.39 5.01 -13.77
N VAL A 23 6.80 6.17 -13.56
CA VAL A 23 7.24 7.06 -12.48
C VAL A 23 7.08 6.39 -11.13
N LEU A 24 5.94 5.75 -10.90
CA LEU A 24 5.71 5.06 -9.64
C LEU A 24 6.68 3.91 -9.45
N ILE A 25 6.87 3.11 -10.49
CA ILE A 25 7.78 1.98 -10.42
C ILE A 25 9.20 2.44 -10.15
N HIS A 26 9.64 3.46 -10.87
CA HIS A 26 10.98 3.99 -10.67
C HIS A 26 11.16 4.54 -9.25
N ALA A 27 10.14 5.20 -8.74
CA ALA A 27 10.20 5.74 -7.38
C ALA A 27 10.29 4.62 -6.34
N LEU A 28 9.75 3.45 -6.67
CA LEU A 28 9.75 2.33 -5.74
C LEU A 28 11.05 1.52 -5.80
N ILE A 29 11.50 1.17 -6.99
CA ILE A 29 12.63 0.25 -7.13
C ILE A 29 13.86 0.87 -7.80
N GLY A 30 13.80 2.15 -8.12
CA GLY A 30 14.96 2.84 -8.71
C GLY A 30 15.22 2.36 -10.11
N ASP A 31 16.49 2.06 -10.38
CA ASP A 31 16.90 1.67 -11.73
C ASP A 31 16.67 0.20 -12.04
N GLU A 32 16.17 -0.55 -11.10
CA GLU A 32 15.85 -1.96 -11.37
C GLU A 32 14.72 -2.04 -12.37
N LYS A 33 14.71 -3.11 -13.13
CA LYS A 33 13.67 -3.29 -14.12
C LYS A 33 12.51 -4.04 -13.51
N PRO A 34 11.28 -3.60 -13.79
CA PRO A 34 10.12 -4.37 -13.33
C PRO A 34 10.01 -5.68 -14.10
N GLU A 35 9.33 -6.61 -13.50
CA GLU A 35 9.10 -7.91 -14.09
C GLU A 35 7.89 -7.82 -15.01
N GLU A 36 7.98 -8.42 -16.20
CA GLU A 36 6.82 -8.50 -17.07
C GLU A 36 6.01 -9.73 -16.67
N ILE A 37 4.71 -9.54 -16.60
CA ILE A 37 3.80 -10.61 -16.21
C ILE A 37 2.69 -10.72 -17.26
N ASP A 38 1.99 -11.83 -17.22
CA ASP A 38 0.84 -12.06 -18.11
C ASP A 38 1.21 -11.87 -19.58
N GLY A 39 2.38 -12.39 -19.98
CA GLY A 39 2.81 -12.31 -21.35
C GLY A 39 3.09 -10.90 -21.83
N GLY A 40 3.48 -10.01 -20.93
CA GLY A 40 3.77 -8.64 -21.29
C GLY A 40 2.59 -7.69 -21.15
N ALA A 41 1.44 -8.21 -20.73
CA ALA A 41 0.29 -7.34 -20.53
C ALA A 41 0.39 -6.55 -19.22
N GLY A 42 1.27 -6.95 -18.32
CA GLY A 42 1.43 -6.27 -17.05
C GLY A 42 2.87 -6.13 -16.65
N LEU A 43 3.09 -5.27 -15.67
CA LEU A 43 4.40 -5.08 -15.06
C LEU A 43 4.23 -5.22 -13.55
N ARG A 44 5.25 -5.80 -12.91
CA ARG A 44 5.24 -5.92 -11.45
C ARG A 44 6.61 -5.51 -10.93
N ALA A 45 6.60 -4.75 -9.85
CA ALA A 45 7.83 -4.34 -9.19
C ALA A 45 7.64 -4.52 -7.69
N THR A 46 8.66 -5.06 -7.04
CA THR A 46 8.63 -5.27 -5.60
C THR A 46 9.86 -4.62 -4.98
N HIS A 47 9.62 -3.79 -3.97
CA HIS A 47 10.70 -3.13 -3.25
C HIS A 47 11.25 -4.09 -2.20
N SER A 48 12.55 -4.33 -2.24
CA SER A 48 13.14 -5.42 -1.44
C SER A 48 13.10 -5.15 0.06
N ASP A 49 13.21 -3.90 0.47
CA ASP A 49 13.24 -3.60 1.90
C ASP A 49 11.85 -3.55 2.51
N SER A 50 10.89 -3.03 1.80
CA SER A 50 9.53 -2.90 2.32
C SER A 50 8.63 -4.05 1.93
N LEU A 51 8.97 -4.75 0.86
CA LEU A 51 8.17 -5.81 0.25
C LEU A 51 6.81 -5.30 -0.24
N VAL A 52 6.73 -4.00 -0.50
CA VAL A 52 5.58 -3.43 -1.17
C VAL A 52 5.74 -3.65 -2.66
N SER A 53 4.66 -4.06 -3.30
CA SER A 53 4.64 -4.36 -4.73
C SER A 53 3.66 -3.48 -5.45
N VAL A 54 3.96 -3.25 -6.72
CA VAL A 54 3.09 -2.49 -7.61
C VAL A 54 2.89 -3.32 -8.86
N GLU A 55 1.66 -3.46 -9.29
CA GLU A 55 1.34 -4.10 -10.57
C GLU A 55 0.59 -3.13 -11.45
N TYR A 56 1.02 -3.05 -12.69
CA TYR A 56 0.37 -2.22 -13.68
C TYR A 56 -0.20 -3.10 -14.78
N ASP A 57 -1.47 -2.91 -15.08
CA ASP A 57 -2.14 -3.65 -16.14
C ASP A 57 -2.27 -2.71 -17.34
N ARG A 58 -1.56 -3.04 -18.42
CA ARG A 58 -1.55 -2.22 -19.61
C ARG A 58 -2.91 -2.19 -20.31
N LYS A 59 -3.68 -3.24 -20.16
CA LYS A 59 -4.97 -3.28 -20.84
C LYS A 59 -5.99 -2.37 -20.19
N SER A 60 -6.07 -2.40 -18.87
CA SER A 60 -7.03 -1.56 -18.17
C SER A 60 -6.46 -0.21 -17.80
N ALA A 61 -5.15 -0.04 -17.93
CA ALA A 61 -4.45 1.17 -17.52
C ALA A 61 -4.67 1.45 -16.04
N ASP A 62 -4.60 0.41 -15.22
CA ASP A 62 -4.77 0.53 -13.78
C ASP A 62 -3.53 0.07 -13.06
N ILE A 63 -3.23 0.74 -11.96
CA ILE A 63 -2.12 0.33 -11.12
C ILE A 63 -2.67 -0.12 -9.77
N TYR A 64 -2.08 -1.18 -9.25
CA TYR A 64 -2.52 -1.80 -8.03
C TYR A 64 -1.33 -1.89 -7.08
N ILE A 65 -1.52 -1.50 -5.85
CA ILE A 65 -0.46 -1.50 -4.84
C ILE A 65 -0.84 -2.49 -3.76
N TYR A 66 0.10 -3.37 -3.44
CA TYR A 66 -0.18 -4.42 -2.47
C TYR A 66 1.13 -4.90 -1.86
N GLY A 67 1.03 -5.82 -0.93
CA GLY A 67 2.20 -6.48 -0.39
C GLY A 67 1.81 -7.80 0.20
N GLU A 68 2.75 -8.73 0.19
CA GLU A 68 2.53 -10.06 0.74
C GLU A 68 3.67 -10.36 1.69
N ASP A 69 3.33 -10.84 2.86
CA ASP A 69 4.32 -11.38 3.79
C ASP A 69 5.38 -10.39 4.23
N HIS A 70 5.33 -10.02 5.46
CA HIS A 70 6.33 -9.16 6.10
C HIS A 70 6.50 -7.80 5.46
N VAL A 71 5.40 -7.19 5.06
CA VAL A 71 5.45 -5.85 4.50
C VAL A 71 5.79 -4.85 5.60
N ASP A 72 6.78 -4.01 5.35
CA ASP A 72 7.21 -2.99 6.28
C ASP A 72 6.96 -1.61 5.67
N ILE A 73 5.87 -1.00 6.04
CA ILE A 73 5.45 0.26 5.45
C ILE A 73 6.44 1.39 5.76
N ASP A 74 7.18 1.27 6.86
CA ASP A 74 8.14 2.30 7.22
C ASP A 74 9.36 2.31 6.31
N GLN A 75 9.58 1.26 5.56
CA GLN A 75 10.71 1.16 4.64
C GLN A 75 10.35 1.60 3.22
N VAL A 76 9.11 1.98 2.98
CA VAL A 76 8.71 2.42 1.65
C VAL A 76 9.38 3.74 1.33
N PRO A 77 9.97 3.88 0.15
CA PRO A 77 10.64 5.12 -0.20
C PRO A 77 9.69 6.32 -0.19
N GLU A 78 10.15 7.40 0.38
CA GLU A 78 9.35 8.61 0.45
C GLU A 78 8.96 9.10 -0.94
N GLY A 79 9.87 8.96 -1.89
CA GLY A 79 9.57 9.36 -3.27
C GLY A 79 8.42 8.58 -3.88
N PHE A 80 8.27 7.32 -3.50
CA PHE A 80 7.14 6.53 -3.97
C PHE A 80 5.84 7.05 -3.37
N LEU A 81 5.86 7.33 -2.07
CA LEU A 81 4.67 7.87 -1.41
C LEU A 81 4.26 9.20 -2.04
N LYS A 82 5.22 10.05 -2.35
CA LYS A 82 4.91 11.32 -2.99
C LYS A 82 4.38 11.13 -4.40
N ALA A 83 4.90 10.15 -5.11
CA ALA A 83 4.40 9.87 -6.45
C ALA A 83 2.96 9.37 -6.41
N VAL A 84 2.64 8.52 -5.43
CA VAL A 84 1.26 8.08 -5.25
C VAL A 84 0.36 9.28 -4.92
N GLY A 85 0.82 10.16 -4.05
CA GLY A 85 0.06 11.35 -3.69
C GLY A 85 -0.21 12.23 -4.90
N ALA A 86 0.80 12.42 -5.74
CA ALA A 86 0.65 13.23 -6.94
C ALA A 86 -0.36 12.61 -7.90
N LEU A 87 -0.35 11.30 -8.03
CA LEU A 87 -1.31 10.62 -8.89
C LEU A 87 -2.73 10.77 -8.33
N LEU A 88 -2.87 10.64 -7.03
CA LEU A 88 -4.18 10.82 -6.39
C LEU A 88 -4.72 12.22 -6.64
N GLU A 89 -3.88 13.23 -6.47
CA GLU A 89 -4.32 14.58 -6.71
C GLU A 89 -4.74 14.78 -8.16
N LYS A 90 -3.99 14.21 -9.07
CA LYS A 90 -4.28 14.31 -10.48
C LYS A 90 -5.61 13.66 -10.83
N ARG A 91 -5.99 12.63 -10.09
CA ARG A 91 -7.25 11.93 -10.32
C ARG A 91 -8.40 12.48 -9.49
N GLY A 92 -8.15 13.54 -8.73
CA GLY A 92 -9.21 14.15 -7.92
C GLY A 92 -9.57 13.33 -6.70
N LYS A 93 -8.63 12.51 -6.21
CA LYS A 93 -8.87 11.69 -5.04
C LYS A 93 -8.11 12.24 -3.86
N ASP A 94 -8.71 12.12 -2.68
CA ASP A 94 -8.09 12.61 -1.46
C ASP A 94 -7.12 11.61 -0.86
N TYR A 95 -7.37 10.34 -1.06
CA TYR A 95 -6.52 9.30 -0.46
C TYR A 95 -6.74 7.98 -1.17
N LEU A 96 -5.82 7.05 -0.91
CA LEU A 96 -5.97 5.65 -1.27
C LEU A 96 -5.94 4.86 0.03
N GLU A 97 -6.95 4.04 0.23
CA GLU A 97 -7.06 3.29 1.47
C GLU A 97 -6.51 1.89 1.29
N PHE A 98 -5.84 1.41 2.33
CA PHE A 98 -5.26 0.08 2.35
C PHE A 98 -5.80 -0.69 3.53
N GLY A 99 -6.13 -1.95 3.30
CA GLY A 99 -6.41 -2.87 4.38
C GLY A 99 -5.18 -3.74 4.60
N TYR A 100 -4.96 -4.15 5.83
CA TYR A 100 -3.87 -5.06 6.11
C TYR A 100 -4.31 -6.10 7.12
N ALA A 101 -3.66 -7.26 7.03
CA ALA A 101 -3.82 -8.32 8.00
C ALA A 101 -2.54 -8.38 8.80
N ASN A 102 -2.66 -8.59 10.08
CA ASN A 102 -1.50 -8.68 10.94
C ASN A 102 -1.58 -10.03 11.63
N THR A 103 -0.94 -11.00 11.02
CA THR A 103 -1.03 -12.37 11.49
C THR A 103 0.10 -12.65 12.44
N CYS A 104 -0.21 -13.11 13.60
CA CYS A 104 0.79 -13.51 14.55
C CYS A 104 1.06 -14.98 14.38
N SER A 105 2.31 -15.35 14.24
CA SER A 105 2.65 -16.75 14.05
C SER A 105 2.40 -17.55 15.31
N LYS A 106 2.28 -16.89 16.47
CA LYS A 106 1.91 -17.55 17.65
C LYS A 106 0.49 -17.32 17.92
N HIS A 107 -0.03 -17.90 18.93
CA HIS A 107 -1.36 -17.72 19.31
C HIS A 107 -1.53 -16.37 19.94
N CYS A 108 -2.07 -15.47 19.27
CA CYS A 108 -2.31 -14.11 19.72
C CYS A 108 -3.77 -13.79 19.53
N PRO A 109 -4.61 -14.27 20.43
CA PRO A 109 -6.04 -14.15 20.20
C PRO A 109 -6.52 -12.72 20.08
N ASP A 110 -5.79 -11.79 20.68
CA ASP A 110 -6.20 -10.42 20.58
C ASP A 110 -5.60 -9.69 19.42
N SER A 111 -4.80 -10.37 18.63
CA SER A 111 -4.11 -9.71 17.53
C SER A 111 -4.49 -10.25 16.24
N HIS A 112 -5.66 -10.75 16.15
CA HIS A 112 -6.10 -11.23 14.90
C HIS A 112 -6.45 -10.16 13.99
N ASP A 113 -6.05 -9.07 14.21
CA ASP A 113 -6.57 -8.04 13.56
C ASP A 113 -6.02 -7.73 12.32
N GLY A 114 -6.60 -7.07 11.66
CA GLY A 114 -6.18 -6.28 10.60
C GLY A 114 -6.45 -4.86 10.93
N GLY A 115 -6.26 -4.01 9.99
CA GLY A 115 -6.51 -2.60 10.17
C GLY A 115 -6.49 -1.93 8.84
N ARG A 116 -6.51 -0.60 8.89
CA ARG A 116 -6.50 0.20 7.68
C ARG A 116 -5.62 1.40 7.87
N PHE A 117 -5.08 1.86 6.77
CA PHE A 117 -4.41 3.15 6.75
C PHE A 117 -4.64 3.76 5.37
N ARG A 118 -4.25 5.00 5.23
CA ARG A 118 -4.43 5.73 3.97
C ARG A 118 -3.13 6.40 3.58
N ILE A 119 -2.95 6.52 2.28
CA ILE A 119 -1.92 7.41 1.74
C ILE A 119 -2.71 8.57 1.14
N ASP A 120 -2.46 9.78 1.61
CA ASP A 120 -3.23 10.92 1.14
C ASP A 120 -2.63 11.51 -0.13
N ASN A 121 -3.27 12.53 -0.67
CA ASN A 121 -2.82 13.14 -1.90
C ASN A 121 -1.63 14.07 -1.73
N HIS A 122 -1.01 14.06 -0.55
CA HIS A 122 0.27 14.69 -0.32
C HIS A 122 1.36 13.66 -0.07
N GLY A 123 1.02 12.38 -0.18
CA GLY A 123 1.99 11.30 0.00
C GLY A 123 2.26 10.96 1.44
N ARG A 124 1.34 11.28 2.34
CA ARG A 124 1.51 10.97 3.77
C ARG A 124 0.73 9.72 4.15
N VAL A 125 1.33 8.92 4.99
CA VAL A 125 0.66 7.73 5.53
C VAL A 125 -0.14 8.18 6.75
N ILE A 126 -1.42 7.92 6.72
CA ILE A 126 -2.34 8.34 7.77
C ILE A 126 -3.05 7.13 8.33
N GLU A 127 -2.91 6.94 9.62
CA GLU A 127 -3.60 5.85 10.31
C GLU A 127 -4.83 6.40 10.99
N PRO A 128 -5.95 5.74 10.88
CA PRO A 128 -7.18 6.25 11.46
C PRO A 128 -7.28 5.91 12.95
N LYS A 129 -6.40 6.50 13.74
CA LYS A 129 -6.32 6.18 15.15
C LYS A 129 -7.62 6.38 15.89
N VAL A 130 -8.32 7.39 15.52
CA VAL A 130 -9.53 7.72 16.21
C VAL A 130 -10.60 6.68 16.06
N MET A 131 -10.51 5.90 15.01
CA MET A 131 -11.51 4.92 14.71
C MET A 131 -11.31 3.62 15.43
N TRP A 132 -10.24 3.48 16.16
CA TRP A 132 -10.00 2.23 16.84
C TRP A 132 -10.27 2.44 18.31
N PRO A 133 -11.32 2.55 18.70
CA PRO A 133 -11.54 2.83 20.12
C PRO A 133 -11.74 1.64 20.95
N LYS A 134 -11.76 2.11 20.52
CA LYS A 134 -11.90 1.70 20.98
C LYS A 134 -12.40 1.30 21.69
N PRO A 135 -12.51 1.05 21.68
CA PRO A 135 -12.93 0.75 22.28
C PRO A 135 -13.17 0.61 23.05
N SER A 136 -13.22 0.76 23.14
CA SER A 136 -13.52 0.73 23.76
C SER A 136 -13.45 0.64 24.46
N LYS A 137 -13.34 0.91 24.72
CA LYS A 137 -13.38 1.14 25.27
C LYS A 137 -13.60 1.26 25.67
N SER A 138 -13.68 1.43 25.89
CA SER A 138 -14.10 1.77 26.18
C SER A 138 -14.35 1.73 26.31
N ARG A 139 -14.41 1.79 26.60
CA ARG A 139 -14.78 1.92 26.79
C ARG A 139 -14.92 1.88 27.16
N ARG A 140 -15.01 1.97 27.51
CA ARG A 140 -15.24 2.10 27.88
C ARG A 140 -15.35 2.10 28.28
N ARG A 141 -15.46 2.21 28.70
CA ARG A 141 -15.70 2.33 29.08
C ARG A 141 -15.92 2.32 29.40
N VAL A 142 -16.16 2.29 29.87
CA VAL A 142 -16.37 2.44 30.21
C VAL A 142 -16.41 2.32 30.25
#